data_309553aa21e8fb8e9975e1de2ee1ee29
#
_entry.id   309553aa21e8fb8e9975e1de2ee1ee29
#
_cell.length_a   1.000
_cell.length_b   1.000
_cell.length_c   1.000
_cell.angle_alpha   90.00
_cell.angle_beta   90.00
_cell.angle_gamma   90.00
#
_symmetry.space_group_name_H-M   'P 1'
#
loop_
_entity.id
_entity.type
_entity.pdbx_description
1 polymer ?
#
loop_
_entity_poly.entity_id
_entity_poly.type
_entity_poly.pdbx_seq_one_letter_code
_entity_poly.pdbx_strand_id
1 'polypeptide(L)'
;MWQLIAVVMPWDLKKLKDGQLVLYPENGLIAHSNHIRHPHYAYQVDALGGTLYRDRRILKHLQPKAGAVTMEDIKDAFKDHFGYPFSVCRHGDSRKTELNRISTLGCILMDVTDRRIWVCKGTPCCGEFKEYMWERPHKKI
;
A
#
# COMPACT_ATOMS: atom_id res chain seq x y z
N MET A 1 16.46 8.22 10.00
CA MET A 1 15.17 7.81 10.62
C MET A 1 14.16 7.75 9.48
N TRP A 2 13.80 6.54 9.03
CA TRP A 2 12.94 6.32 7.88
C TRP A 2 11.49 6.41 8.32
N GLN A 3 10.72 7.28 7.70
CA GLN A 3 9.27 7.30 7.86
C GLN A 3 8.66 6.65 6.62
N LEU A 4 8.20 5.41 6.76
CA LEU A 4 7.52 4.71 5.69
C LEU A 4 6.05 5.11 5.70
N ILE A 5 5.62 5.84 4.69
CA ILE A 5 4.21 6.09 4.41
C ILE A 5 3.82 5.18 3.25
N ALA A 6 3.25 4.02 3.55
CA ALA A 6 2.58 3.23 2.54
C ALA A 6 1.18 3.82 2.31
N VAL A 7 1.09 4.84 1.46
CA VAL A 7 -0.19 5.41 1.05
C VAL A 7 -0.75 4.54 -0.06
N VAL A 8 -1.63 3.61 0.29
CA VAL A 8 -2.58 3.07 -0.69
C VAL A 8 -3.72 4.10 -0.73
N MET A 9 -3.72 4.95 -1.74
CA MET A 9 -4.70 6.04 -1.91
C MET A 9 -6.12 5.50 -1.90
N PRO A 10 -6.98 5.88 -0.97
CA PRO A 10 -8.41 5.68 -1.11
C PRO A 10 -8.98 6.76 -2.04
N TRP A 11 -9.86 6.37 -2.92
CA TRP A 11 -10.50 7.21 -3.92
C TRP A 11 -11.52 8.22 -3.35
N ASP A 12 -11.67 8.38 -2.06
CA ASP A 12 -12.66 9.30 -1.52
C ASP A 12 -12.21 9.93 -0.20
N LEU A 13 -11.57 11.07 -0.28
CA LEU A 13 -11.60 12.06 0.78
C LEU A 13 -12.99 12.72 0.78
N LYS A 14 -14.03 11.96 1.06
CA LYS A 14 -15.33 12.55 1.41
C LYS A 14 -15.11 13.37 2.68
N LYS A 15 -15.35 14.66 2.59
CA LYS A 15 -15.44 15.57 3.72
C LYS A 15 -16.44 14.97 4.72
N LEU A 16 -15.93 14.27 5.73
CA LEU A 16 -16.77 13.65 6.76
C LEU A 16 -17.44 14.78 7.53
N LYS A 17 -18.76 14.75 7.65
CA LYS A 17 -19.54 15.76 8.35
C LYS A 17 -19.10 15.97 9.81
N ASP A 18 -18.50 14.96 10.43
CA ASP A 18 -18.24 14.89 11.86
C ASP A 18 -16.74 14.90 12.24
N GLY A 19 -15.88 15.38 11.36
CA GLY A 19 -14.47 15.58 11.66
C GLY A 19 -13.51 14.74 10.83
N GLN A 20 -12.24 14.76 11.20
CA GLN A 20 -11.15 14.06 10.54
C GLN A 20 -10.58 13.02 11.50
N LEU A 21 -10.38 11.78 11.03
CA LEU A 21 -9.57 10.80 11.74
C LEU A 21 -8.13 10.91 11.25
N VAL A 22 -7.23 11.32 12.14
CA VAL A 22 -5.79 11.36 11.87
C VAL A 22 -5.18 10.06 12.35
N LEU A 23 -4.51 9.34 11.46
CA LEU A 23 -3.76 8.14 11.80
C LEU A 23 -2.29 8.53 12.02
N TYR A 24 -1.73 8.06 13.12
CA TYR A 24 -0.32 8.28 13.45
C TYR A 24 0.46 6.98 13.25
N PRO A 25 1.75 7.07 12.85
CA PRO A 25 2.62 5.90 12.77
C PRO A 25 2.83 5.27 14.15
N GLU A 26 2.76 3.95 14.23
CA GLU A 26 3.18 3.16 15.39
C GLU A 26 4.55 2.55 15.10
N ASN A 27 5.52 2.79 15.97
CA ASN A 27 6.93 2.37 15.78
C ASN A 27 7.51 2.80 14.40
N GLY A 28 7.09 3.98 13.91
CA GLY A 28 7.53 4.50 12.61
C GLY A 28 6.83 3.87 11.40
N LEU A 29 5.82 3.03 11.60
CA LEU A 29 5.07 2.35 10.54
C LEU A 29 3.61 2.79 10.52
N ILE A 30 3.09 3.01 9.34
CA ILE A 30 1.67 3.20 9.09
C ILE A 30 1.28 2.42 7.84
N ALA A 31 0.16 1.71 7.89
CA ALA A 31 -0.43 1.05 6.73
C ALA A 31 -1.92 1.31 6.69
N HIS A 32 -2.44 1.48 5.49
CA HIS A 32 -3.86 1.69 5.23
C HIS A 32 -4.29 0.95 3.96
N SER A 33 -5.49 0.43 3.94
CA SER A 33 -6.11 -0.15 2.75
C SER A 33 -7.38 0.63 2.37
N ASN A 34 -8.27 0.07 1.58
CA ASN A 34 -9.40 0.81 0.99
C ASN A 34 -10.58 1.05 1.94
N HIS A 35 -10.60 0.44 3.13
CA HIS A 35 -11.73 0.61 4.06
C HIS A 35 -11.59 1.87 4.92
N ILE A 36 -12.71 2.44 5.30
CA ILE A 36 -12.77 3.60 6.19
C ILE A 36 -12.54 3.13 7.63
N ARG A 37 -11.57 3.72 8.33
CA ARG A 37 -11.25 3.40 9.73
C ARG A 37 -11.99 4.26 10.75
N HIS A 38 -12.73 5.29 10.30
CA HIS A 38 -13.45 6.17 11.20
C HIS A 38 -14.58 5.41 11.93
N PRO A 39 -14.71 5.46 13.26
CA PRO A 39 -15.68 4.67 14.02
C PRO A 39 -17.13 4.83 13.55
N HIS A 40 -17.54 6.05 13.19
CA HIS A 40 -18.90 6.32 12.71
C HIS A 40 -19.18 5.79 11.29
N TYR A 41 -18.16 5.36 10.55
CA TYR A 41 -18.28 4.88 9.17
C TYR A 41 -17.70 3.49 8.95
N ALA A 42 -17.32 2.81 10.04
CA ALA A 42 -16.70 1.48 9.97
C ALA A 42 -17.61 0.40 9.33
N TYR A 43 -18.91 0.66 9.25
CA TYR A 43 -19.89 -0.21 8.57
C TYR A 43 -19.91 -0.01 7.04
N GLN A 44 -19.32 1.05 6.52
CA GLN A 44 -19.22 1.30 5.07
C GLN A 44 -17.98 0.59 4.50
N VAL A 45 -17.90 -0.71 4.72
CA VAL A 45 -16.83 -1.53 4.18
C VAL A 45 -17.10 -1.80 2.72
N ASP A 46 -16.17 -1.40 1.87
CA ASP A 46 -16.20 -1.76 0.46
C ASP A 46 -16.28 -3.28 0.30
N ALA A 47 -17.19 -3.74 -0.54
CA ALA A 47 -17.39 -5.15 -0.86
C ALA A 47 -16.22 -5.80 -1.61
N LEU A 48 -15.18 -5.03 -1.95
CA LEU A 48 -13.95 -5.51 -2.59
C LEU A 48 -13.11 -6.32 -1.60
N GLY A 49 -13.37 -7.59 -1.44
CA GLY A 49 -12.72 -8.50 -0.49
C GLY A 49 -11.23 -8.22 -0.25
N GLY A 50 -10.78 -8.48 0.98
CA GLY A 50 -9.38 -8.32 1.40
C GLY A 50 -9.04 -6.97 2.02
N THR A 51 -9.87 -5.93 1.90
CA THR A 51 -9.54 -4.59 2.40
C THR A 51 -9.35 -4.55 3.92
N LEU A 52 -10.05 -5.39 4.68
CA LEU A 52 -9.99 -5.40 6.16
C LEU A 52 -8.71 -6.00 6.74
N TYR A 53 -7.91 -6.71 5.93
CA TYR A 53 -6.71 -7.38 6.45
C TYR A 53 -5.42 -7.02 5.70
N ARG A 54 -5.47 -6.42 4.51
CA ARG A 54 -4.27 -6.14 3.70
C ARG A 54 -3.27 -5.23 4.41
N ASP A 55 -3.75 -4.17 5.07
CA ASP A 55 -2.92 -3.27 5.86
C ASP A 55 -2.28 -3.97 7.07
N ARG A 56 -3.05 -4.83 7.76
CA ARG A 56 -2.54 -5.65 8.87
C ARG A 56 -1.49 -6.65 8.40
N ARG A 57 -1.63 -7.18 7.18
CA ARG A 57 -0.63 -8.06 6.58
C ARG A 57 0.68 -7.34 6.33
N ILE A 58 0.66 -6.13 5.76
CA ILE A 58 1.85 -5.29 5.61
C ILE A 58 2.51 -5.03 6.97
N LEU A 59 1.75 -4.60 7.97
CA LEU A 59 2.29 -4.37 9.32
C LEU A 59 2.87 -5.64 9.93
N LYS A 60 2.23 -6.81 9.75
CA LYS A 60 2.74 -8.09 10.24
C LYS A 60 4.12 -8.43 9.68
N HIS A 61 4.39 -8.09 8.41
CA HIS A 61 5.70 -8.29 7.81
C HIS A 61 6.75 -7.29 8.31
N LEU A 62 6.36 -6.04 8.52
CA LEU A 62 7.31 -4.95 8.79
C LEU A 62 7.53 -4.66 10.29
N GLN A 63 6.54 -4.89 11.16
CA GLN A 63 6.66 -4.63 12.60
C GLN A 63 7.86 -5.32 13.28
N PRO A 64 8.19 -6.58 12.96
CA PRO A 64 9.37 -7.22 13.55
C PRO A 64 10.70 -6.55 13.21
N LYS A 65 10.70 -5.71 12.18
CA LYS A 65 11.86 -4.98 11.66
C LYS A 65 11.75 -3.46 11.86
N ALA A 66 10.81 -3.01 12.71
CA ALA A 66 10.57 -1.59 12.95
C ALA A 66 11.86 -0.88 13.37
N GLY A 67 12.15 0.26 12.75
CA GLY A 67 13.40 1.02 12.95
C GLY A 67 14.57 0.57 12.05
N ALA A 68 14.50 -0.61 11.41
CA ALA A 68 15.54 -1.12 10.51
C ALA A 68 14.94 -1.70 9.20
N VAL A 69 13.73 -1.28 8.84
CA VAL A 69 13.05 -1.72 7.62
C VAL A 69 13.83 -1.28 6.38
N THR A 70 14.13 -2.24 5.51
CA THR A 70 14.81 -2.00 4.23
C THR A 70 13.81 -1.94 3.07
N MET A 71 14.25 -1.46 1.91
CA MET A 71 13.43 -1.46 0.69
C MET A 71 13.05 -2.89 0.26
N GLU A 72 13.94 -3.86 0.45
CA GLU A 72 13.65 -5.26 0.14
C GLU A 72 12.57 -5.85 1.07
N ASP A 73 12.58 -5.49 2.35
CA ASP A 73 11.52 -5.89 3.28
C ASP A 73 10.15 -5.37 2.84
N ILE A 74 10.12 -4.15 2.31
CA ILE A 74 8.89 -3.55 1.79
C ILE A 74 8.44 -4.28 0.52
N LYS A 75 9.35 -4.53 -0.44
CA LYS A 75 9.05 -5.30 -1.64
C LYS A 75 8.47 -6.67 -1.30
N ASP A 76 9.04 -7.35 -0.32
CA ASP A 76 8.58 -8.67 0.13
C ASP A 76 7.21 -8.60 0.82
N ALA A 77 6.96 -7.59 1.63
CA ALA A 77 5.65 -7.38 2.22
C ALA A 77 4.55 -7.19 1.16
N PHE A 78 4.87 -6.52 0.05
CA PHE A 78 3.92 -6.34 -1.05
C PHE A 78 3.69 -7.60 -1.90
N LYS A 79 4.52 -8.64 -1.77
CA LYS A 79 4.32 -9.96 -2.38
C LYS A 79 3.39 -10.88 -1.58
N ASP A 80 2.85 -10.44 -0.45
CA ASP A 80 2.01 -11.26 0.43
C ASP A 80 0.75 -11.78 -0.29
N HIS A 81 0.53 -13.10 -0.20
CA HIS A 81 -0.60 -13.80 -0.82
C HIS A 81 -1.65 -14.31 0.18
N PHE A 82 -1.58 -13.87 1.43
CA PHE A 82 -2.61 -14.27 2.40
C PHE A 82 -3.99 -13.81 1.94
N GLY A 83 -4.95 -14.75 1.93
CA GLY A 83 -6.31 -14.50 1.44
C GLY A 83 -6.43 -14.47 -0.09
N TYR A 84 -5.53 -15.16 -0.79
CA TYR A 84 -5.58 -15.30 -2.27
C TYR A 84 -6.99 -15.64 -2.77
N PRO A 85 -7.48 -15.03 -3.85
CA PRO A 85 -6.81 -14.06 -4.74
C PRO A 85 -6.90 -12.60 -4.26
N PHE A 86 -7.53 -12.32 -3.11
CA PHE A 86 -7.83 -10.96 -2.61
C PHE A 86 -6.75 -10.39 -1.67
N SER A 87 -5.54 -10.90 -1.77
CA SER A 87 -4.36 -10.56 -0.96
C SER A 87 -3.81 -9.14 -1.20
N VAL A 88 -2.70 -8.81 -0.54
CA VAL A 88 -1.91 -7.59 -0.82
C VAL A 88 -1.43 -7.64 -2.28
N CYS A 89 -0.73 -8.71 -2.65
CA CYS A 89 -0.44 -9.04 -4.05
C CYS A 89 -1.69 -9.71 -4.65
N ARG A 90 -2.59 -8.91 -5.19
CA ARG A 90 -3.90 -9.39 -5.65
C ARG A 90 -3.81 -9.99 -7.04
N HIS A 91 -4.40 -11.16 -7.21
CA HIS A 91 -4.50 -11.85 -8.49
C HIS A 91 -5.95 -11.89 -8.99
N GLY A 92 -6.11 -11.99 -10.30
CA GLY A 92 -7.43 -12.17 -10.91
C GLY A 92 -8.05 -13.49 -10.47
N ASP A 93 -9.29 -13.44 -9.97
CA ASP A 93 -10.05 -14.63 -9.59
C ASP A 93 -10.51 -15.36 -10.87
N SER A 94 -9.96 -16.55 -11.15
CA SER A 94 -10.28 -17.35 -12.32
C SER A 94 -11.74 -17.80 -12.39
N ARG A 95 -12.45 -17.78 -11.25
CA ARG A 95 -13.89 -18.12 -11.17
C ARG A 95 -14.79 -16.99 -11.70
N LYS A 96 -14.22 -15.79 -11.89
CA LYS A 96 -14.94 -14.62 -12.40
C LYS A 96 -14.72 -14.45 -13.91
N THR A 97 -15.68 -13.80 -14.56
CA THR A 97 -15.51 -13.37 -15.96
C THR A 97 -14.34 -12.41 -16.09
N GLU A 98 -13.74 -12.32 -17.24
CA GLU A 98 -12.55 -11.49 -17.50
C GLU A 98 -12.73 -10.03 -17.06
N LEU A 99 -13.91 -9.45 -17.38
CA LEU A 99 -14.27 -8.08 -17.02
C LEU A 99 -14.37 -7.85 -15.49
N ASN A 100 -14.59 -8.91 -14.73
CA ASN A 100 -14.75 -8.85 -13.26
C ASN A 100 -13.50 -9.33 -12.49
N ARG A 101 -12.41 -9.63 -13.21
CA ARG A 101 -11.14 -10.01 -12.61
C ARG A 101 -10.37 -8.75 -12.20
N ILE A 102 -10.26 -8.53 -10.91
CA ILE A 102 -9.47 -7.42 -10.36
C ILE A 102 -8.13 -7.96 -9.89
N SER A 103 -7.03 -7.39 -10.40
CA SER A 103 -5.66 -7.73 -10.02
C SER A 103 -4.84 -6.48 -9.71
N THR A 104 -3.69 -6.66 -9.07
CA THR A 104 -2.69 -5.61 -8.90
C THR A 104 -2.09 -5.27 -10.26
N LEU A 105 -2.23 -4.03 -10.69
CA LEU A 105 -1.72 -3.53 -11.98
C LEU A 105 -0.30 -3.01 -11.88
N GLY A 106 0.13 -2.65 -10.69
CA GLY A 106 1.48 -2.17 -10.43
C GLY A 106 1.71 -1.87 -8.96
N CYS A 107 2.98 -1.69 -8.61
CA CYS A 107 3.41 -1.27 -7.30
C CYS A 107 4.45 -0.17 -7.45
N ILE A 108 4.33 0.88 -6.65
CA ILE A 108 5.26 2.00 -6.61
C ILE A 108 5.78 2.13 -5.19
N LEU A 109 7.08 2.11 -5.03
CA LEU A 109 7.76 2.34 -3.76
C LEU A 109 8.62 3.60 -3.91
N MET A 110 8.64 4.43 -2.87
CA MET A 110 9.37 5.70 -2.90
C MET A 110 10.26 5.84 -1.67
N ASP A 111 11.50 6.15 -1.90
CA ASP A 111 12.43 6.67 -0.91
C ASP A 111 12.57 8.17 -1.13
N VAL A 112 11.86 8.94 -0.32
CA VAL A 112 11.86 10.41 -0.44
C VAL A 112 13.15 11.06 0.08
N THR A 113 13.91 10.34 0.93
CA THR A 113 15.18 10.81 1.46
C THR A 113 16.27 10.73 0.40
N ASP A 114 16.43 9.56 -0.21
CA ASP A 114 17.43 9.31 -1.25
C ASP A 114 16.91 9.61 -2.68
N ARG A 115 15.65 10.06 -2.78
CA ARG A 115 15.02 10.44 -4.05
C ARG A 115 15.03 9.31 -5.07
N ARG A 116 14.62 8.12 -4.63
CA ARG A 116 14.52 6.93 -5.46
C ARG A 116 13.08 6.44 -5.52
N ILE A 117 12.69 5.95 -6.68
CA ILE A 117 11.40 5.32 -6.92
C ILE A 117 11.65 3.96 -7.54
N TRP A 118 10.97 2.95 -7.03
CA TRP A 118 10.90 1.64 -7.66
C TRP A 118 9.50 1.40 -8.20
N VAL A 119 9.41 1.06 -9.45
CA VAL A 119 8.15 0.78 -10.15
C VAL A 119 8.14 -0.67 -10.60
N CYS A 120 7.12 -1.40 -10.20
CA CYS A 120 6.85 -2.75 -10.66
C CYS A 120 5.57 -2.74 -11.49
N LYS A 121 5.63 -3.20 -12.73
CA LYS A 121 4.45 -3.42 -13.58
C LYS A 121 3.85 -4.78 -13.28
N GLY A 122 2.53 -4.82 -13.07
CA GLY A 122 1.82 -6.05 -12.74
C GLY A 122 1.91 -6.40 -11.25
N THR A 123 1.78 -7.68 -10.93
CA THR A 123 1.80 -8.17 -9.55
C THR A 123 3.22 -8.19 -9.00
N PRO A 124 3.46 -7.69 -7.78
CA PRO A 124 4.81 -7.62 -7.18
C PRO A 124 5.54 -8.95 -7.07
N CYS A 125 4.80 -10.08 -7.00
CA CYS A 125 5.40 -11.41 -6.91
C CYS A 125 6.03 -11.91 -8.22
N CYS A 126 5.57 -11.41 -9.37
CA CYS A 126 6.02 -11.83 -10.69
C CYS A 126 6.70 -10.69 -11.46
N GLY A 127 6.47 -9.44 -11.05
CA GLY A 127 7.03 -8.28 -11.73
C GLY A 127 8.43 -7.94 -11.24
N GLU A 128 9.18 -7.25 -12.08
CA GLU A 128 10.47 -6.69 -11.76
C GLU A 128 10.32 -5.25 -11.27
N PHE A 129 10.98 -4.90 -10.17
CA PHE A 129 11.07 -3.53 -9.68
C PHE A 129 12.20 -2.78 -10.40
N LYS A 130 11.85 -1.82 -11.25
CA LYS A 130 12.81 -0.94 -11.90
C LYS A 130 13.03 0.30 -11.05
N GLU A 131 14.29 0.63 -10.79
CA GLU A 131 14.69 1.79 -9.99
C GLU A 131 14.84 3.01 -10.89
N TYR A 132 14.37 4.14 -10.37
CA TYR A 132 14.54 5.47 -10.98
C TYR A 132 14.98 6.45 -9.90
N MET A 133 15.83 7.39 -10.27
CA MET A 133 16.24 8.52 -9.43
C MET A 133 15.68 9.80 -10.01
N TRP A 134 15.31 10.75 -9.15
CA TRP A 134 14.97 12.09 -9.63
C TRP A 134 15.92 13.13 -9.11
N GLU A 135 16.32 14.05 -9.97
CA GLU A 135 17.19 15.17 -9.65
C GLU A 135 16.41 16.30 -8.97
N ARG A 136 17.09 17.10 -8.17
CA ARG A 136 16.48 18.35 -7.70
C ARG A 136 16.31 19.27 -8.91
N PRO A 137 15.15 19.91 -9.06
CA PRO A 137 15.05 20.98 -10.03
C PRO A 137 16.11 22.03 -9.68
N HIS A 138 16.97 22.35 -10.65
CA HIS A 138 17.92 23.46 -10.48
C HIS A 138 17.11 24.71 -10.14
N LYS A 139 17.36 25.31 -8.95
CA LYS A 139 16.85 26.65 -8.67
C LYS A 139 17.45 27.55 -9.76
N LYS A 140 16.63 28.00 -10.71
CA LYS A 140 16.99 29.18 -11.53
C LYS A 140 17.02 30.34 -10.54
N ILE A 141 18.24 30.82 -10.28
CA ILE A 141 18.51 32.08 -9.56
C ILE A 141 18.06 33.20 -10.46
#